data_96c33e09bd99f45f1d92a149f4d2e2f6
#
_entry.id   96c33e09bd99f45f1d92a149f4d2e2f6
#
_cell.length_a   1.000
_cell.length_b   1.000
_cell.length_c   1.000
_cell.angle_alpha   90.00
_cell.angle_beta   90.00
_cell.angle_gamma   90.00
#
_symmetry.space_group_name_H-M   'P 1'
#
loop_
_entity.id
_entity.type
_entity.pdbx_description
1 polymer ?
#
loop_
_entity_poly.entity_id
_entity_poly.type
_entity_poly.pdbx_seq_one_letter_code
_entity_poly.pdbx_strand_id
1 'polypeptide(L)'
;MSENVRIIKKYPNRRLYDTTTSSYITLEDVRKLVLESVVFRVEDAKTKEDLTRSILMQIILEQESHEGAPMFSSDALSRIIRFYGNAMQGMMGSYLEKNIQTFVEIQKKLQEQSGAIYGGAPIPNADSWGEFLKMQ
;
A
#
# COMPACT_ATOMS: atom_id res chain seq x y z
N MET A 1 10.27 6.83 22.70
CA MET A 1 11.18 7.24 21.80
C MET A 1 10.59 7.88 20.58
N SER A 2 11.21 8.81 20.20
CA SER A 2 10.68 9.54 19.11
C SER A 2 11.00 8.82 17.84
N GLU A 3 10.03 8.68 17.04
CA GLU A 3 10.24 8.13 15.79
C GLU A 3 10.68 9.19 14.89
N ASN A 4 11.67 8.92 14.10
CA ASN A 4 12.10 9.85 13.08
C ASN A 4 11.20 9.70 11.89
N VAL A 5 10.08 10.38 11.93
CA VAL A 5 9.15 10.36 10.81
C VAL A 5 9.73 11.23 9.71
N ARG A 6 9.91 10.64 8.54
CA ARG A 6 10.44 11.35 7.39
C ARG A 6 9.38 12.27 6.83
N ILE A 7 9.68 13.54 6.71
CA ILE A 7 8.69 14.52 6.26
C ILE A 7 8.94 14.85 4.80
N ILE A 8 7.90 14.69 4.00
CA ILE A 8 7.90 15.03 2.59
C ILE A 8 6.90 16.15 2.40
N LYS A 9 7.30 17.20 1.69
CA LYS A 9 6.44 18.35 1.49
C LYS A 9 5.93 18.37 0.07
N LYS A 10 4.64 18.64 -0.07
CA LYS A 10 4.02 18.75 -1.38
C LYS A 10 3.74 20.22 -1.68
N TYR A 11 4.22 20.66 -2.83
CA TYR A 11 4.07 22.03 -3.27
C TYR A 11 2.92 22.17 -4.26
N PRO A 12 2.42 23.39 -4.47
CA PRO A 12 1.28 23.58 -5.38
C PRO A 12 1.51 23.06 -6.78
N ASN A 13 2.77 23.01 -7.24
CA ASN A 13 3.07 22.51 -8.57
C ASN A 13 3.17 20.99 -8.58
N ARG A 14 2.62 20.32 -7.56
CA ARG A 14 2.60 18.87 -7.44
C ARG A 14 3.97 18.26 -7.20
N ARG A 15 4.97 19.05 -6.94
CA ARG A 15 6.29 18.52 -6.64
C ARG A 15 6.38 18.07 -5.21
N LEU A 16 7.11 16.98 -5.01
CA LEU A 16 7.35 16.44 -3.68
C LEU A 16 8.80 16.69 -3.30
N TYR A 17 9.00 17.19 -2.10
CA TYR A 17 10.33 17.51 -1.61
C TYR A 17 10.62 16.71 -0.36
N ASP A 18 11.69 15.92 -0.40
CA ASP A 18 12.07 15.08 0.73
C ASP A 18 13.00 15.87 1.62
N THR A 19 12.53 16.20 2.82
CA THR A 19 13.35 17.00 3.74
C THR A 19 14.53 16.24 4.29
N THR A 20 14.49 14.91 4.26
CA THR A 20 15.61 14.11 4.74
C THR A 20 16.78 14.15 3.77
N THR A 21 16.50 14.00 2.48
CA THR A 21 17.56 14.05 1.47
C THR A 21 17.74 15.43 0.86
N SER A 22 16.87 16.36 1.23
CA SER A 22 16.91 17.73 0.69
C SER A 22 16.85 17.74 -0.83
N SER A 23 15.98 16.94 -1.39
CA SER A 23 15.86 16.87 -2.84
C SER A 23 14.42 16.60 -3.22
N TYR A 24 14.08 16.95 -4.47
CA TYR A 24 12.77 16.63 -5.00
C TYR A 24 12.73 15.16 -5.35
N ILE A 25 11.58 14.54 -5.10
CA ILE A 25 11.39 13.13 -5.37
C ILE A 25 10.10 12.92 -6.14
N THR A 26 9.94 11.70 -6.65
CA THR A 26 8.77 11.34 -7.44
C THR A 26 7.85 10.43 -6.64
N LEU A 27 6.67 10.17 -7.20
CA LEU A 27 5.77 9.21 -6.58
C LEU A 27 6.42 7.83 -6.50
N GLU A 28 7.22 7.49 -7.50
CA GLU A 28 7.91 6.21 -7.47
C GLU A 28 8.89 6.14 -6.30
N ASP A 29 9.53 7.24 -5.99
CA ASP A 29 10.42 7.29 -4.85
C ASP A 29 9.64 7.08 -3.54
N VAL A 30 8.46 7.67 -3.45
CA VAL A 30 7.63 7.46 -2.26
C VAL A 30 7.18 6.01 -2.18
N ARG A 31 6.85 5.42 -3.32
CA ARG A 31 6.49 4.01 -3.34
C ARG A 31 7.61 3.14 -2.78
N LYS A 32 8.84 3.48 -3.12
CA LYS A 32 9.99 2.73 -2.59
C LYS A 32 10.09 2.87 -1.08
N LEU A 33 9.77 4.05 -0.55
CA LEU A 33 9.77 4.22 0.90
C LEU A 33 8.75 3.30 1.56
N VAL A 34 7.59 3.16 0.94
CA VAL A 34 6.57 2.25 1.44
C VAL A 34 7.10 0.82 1.43
N LEU A 35 7.71 0.42 0.33
CA LEU A 35 8.23 -0.93 0.20
C LEU A 35 9.31 -1.22 1.23
N GLU A 36 10.05 -0.21 1.64
CA GLU A 36 11.11 -0.35 2.61
C GLU A 36 10.62 -0.15 4.05
N SER A 37 9.32 0.01 4.20
CA SER A 37 8.70 0.19 5.51
C SER A 37 9.22 1.43 6.25
N VAL A 38 9.57 2.45 5.50
CA VAL A 38 10.00 3.71 6.09
C VAL A 38 8.77 4.47 6.58
N VAL A 39 8.83 4.98 7.80
CA VAL A 39 7.74 5.78 8.33
C VAL A 39 7.90 7.21 7.82
N PHE A 40 6.90 7.69 7.11
CA PHE A 40 6.97 9.03 6.54
C PHE A 40 5.61 9.69 6.61
N ARG A 41 5.61 10.98 6.38
CA ARG A 41 4.39 11.77 6.34
C ARG A 41 4.53 12.78 5.22
N VAL A 42 3.47 12.95 4.43
CA VAL A 42 3.43 13.96 3.39
C VAL A 42 2.57 15.11 3.87
N GLU A 43 3.12 16.31 3.81
CA GLU A 43 2.42 17.52 4.28
C GLU A 43 2.34 18.54 3.16
N ASP A 44 1.25 19.27 3.12
CA ASP A 44 1.17 20.43 2.26
C ASP A 44 2.21 21.44 2.72
N ALA A 45 3.01 21.94 1.78
CA ALA A 45 4.11 22.84 2.14
C ALA A 45 3.60 24.12 2.76
N LYS A 46 2.42 24.56 2.38
CA LYS A 46 1.85 25.81 2.87
C LYS A 46 1.00 25.62 4.12
N THR A 47 0.03 24.71 4.05
CA THR A 47 -0.96 24.59 5.11
C THR A 47 -0.58 23.58 6.17
N LYS A 48 0.42 22.76 5.90
CA LYS A 48 0.84 21.68 6.82
C LYS A 48 -0.18 20.57 6.93
N GLU A 49 -1.19 20.59 6.09
CA GLU A 49 -2.20 19.55 6.11
C GLU A 49 -1.55 18.19 5.75
N ASP A 50 -2.01 17.13 6.41
CA ASP A 50 -1.49 15.79 6.17
C ASP A 50 -2.06 15.25 4.87
N LEU A 51 -1.22 15.03 3.88
CA LEU A 51 -1.62 14.53 2.59
C LEU A 51 -1.13 13.10 2.34
N THR A 52 -0.67 12.42 3.39
CA THR A 52 -0.10 11.09 3.24
C THR A 52 -1.08 10.13 2.58
N ARG A 53 -2.31 10.12 3.09
CA ARG A 53 -3.32 9.20 2.57
C ARG A 53 -3.61 9.47 1.09
N SER A 54 -3.68 10.74 0.73
CA SER A 54 -3.94 11.13 -0.66
C SER A 54 -2.81 10.66 -1.57
N ILE A 55 -1.58 10.80 -1.12
CA ILE A 55 -0.44 10.38 -1.92
C ILE A 55 -0.43 8.85 -2.07
N LEU A 56 -0.72 8.14 -1.01
CA LEU A 56 -0.77 6.68 -1.09
C LEU A 56 -1.83 6.22 -2.08
N MET A 57 -2.97 6.90 -2.10
CA MET A 57 -4.01 6.56 -3.06
C MET A 57 -3.58 6.83 -4.49
N GLN A 58 -2.82 7.88 -4.71
CA GLN A 58 -2.29 8.17 -6.04
C GLN A 58 -1.34 7.08 -6.50
N ILE A 59 -0.53 6.57 -5.58
CA ILE A 59 0.40 5.49 -5.93
C ILE A 59 -0.39 4.24 -6.34
N ILE A 60 -1.43 3.92 -5.59
CA ILE A 60 -2.26 2.77 -5.94
C ILE A 60 -2.89 2.95 -7.31
N LEU A 61 -3.41 4.15 -7.57
CA LEU A 61 -4.03 4.43 -8.86
C LEU A 61 -3.04 4.23 -10.00
N GLU A 62 -1.81 4.68 -9.82
CA GLU A 62 -0.79 4.50 -10.83
C GLU A 62 -0.47 3.03 -11.06
N GLN A 63 -0.35 2.27 -9.98
CA GLN A 63 -0.05 0.85 -10.10
C GLN A 63 -1.18 0.10 -10.79
N GLU A 64 -2.41 0.49 -10.49
CA GLU A 64 -3.56 -0.17 -11.11
C GLU A 64 -3.69 0.18 -12.59
N SER A 65 -3.15 1.33 -12.98
CA SER A 65 -3.26 1.78 -14.37
C SER A 65 -2.12 1.26 -15.24
N HIS A 66 -1.11 0.68 -14.65
CA HIS A 66 0.01 0.14 -15.42
C HIS A 66 -0.40 -1.11 -16.16
N GLU A 67 0.35 -1.42 -17.20
CA GLU A 67 0.17 -2.69 -17.90
C GLU A 67 0.48 -3.82 -16.94
N GLY A 68 -0.25 -4.89 -17.11
CA GLY A 68 -0.09 -6.02 -16.22
C GLY A 68 -1.41 -6.32 -15.55
N ALA A 69 -1.42 -7.29 -14.65
CA ALA A 69 -2.63 -7.71 -13.98
C ALA A 69 -2.97 -6.74 -12.85
N PRO A 70 -4.11 -6.06 -12.94
CA PRO A 70 -4.50 -5.18 -11.84
C PRO A 70 -4.96 -6.00 -10.64
N MET A 71 -4.90 -5.37 -9.47
CA MET A 71 -5.38 -6.03 -8.27
C MET A 71 -6.90 -6.01 -8.20
N PHE A 72 -7.53 -4.96 -8.72
CA PHE A 72 -8.97 -4.78 -8.64
C PHE A 72 -9.59 -4.91 -10.01
N SER A 73 -10.59 -5.77 -10.11
CA SER A 73 -11.38 -5.84 -11.35
C SER A 73 -12.35 -4.68 -11.38
N SER A 74 -12.93 -4.44 -12.56
CA SER A 74 -13.97 -3.41 -12.69
C SER A 74 -15.13 -3.71 -11.76
N ASP A 75 -15.49 -4.99 -11.66
CA ASP A 75 -16.60 -5.37 -10.80
C ASP A 75 -16.27 -5.08 -9.34
N ALA A 76 -15.05 -5.41 -8.92
CA ALA A 76 -14.64 -5.15 -7.54
C ALA A 76 -14.67 -3.65 -7.26
N LEU A 77 -14.16 -2.85 -8.19
CA LEU A 77 -14.17 -1.40 -8.00
C LEU A 77 -15.58 -0.86 -7.91
N SER A 78 -16.49 -1.36 -8.75
CA SER A 78 -17.88 -0.92 -8.71
C SER A 78 -18.51 -1.24 -7.36
N ARG A 79 -18.22 -2.43 -6.85
CA ARG A 79 -18.79 -2.82 -5.55
C ARG A 79 -18.25 -1.95 -4.43
N ILE A 80 -16.96 -1.64 -4.48
CA ILE A 80 -16.36 -0.77 -3.47
C ILE A 80 -17.00 0.60 -3.50
N ILE A 81 -17.20 1.13 -4.71
CA ILE A 81 -17.81 2.45 -4.85
C ILE A 81 -19.18 2.51 -4.20
N ARG A 82 -19.93 1.42 -4.28
CA ARG A 82 -21.28 1.41 -3.72
C ARG A 82 -21.30 1.52 -2.20
N PHE A 83 -20.18 1.24 -1.55
CA PHE A 83 -20.12 1.36 -0.09
C PHE A 83 -19.88 2.78 0.37
N TYR A 84 -19.38 3.64 -0.50
CA TYR A 84 -19.13 5.01 -0.10
C TYR A 84 -20.44 5.75 0.06
N GLY A 85 -20.56 6.50 1.17
CA GLY A 85 -21.79 7.19 1.48
C GLY A 85 -22.87 6.31 2.05
N ASN A 86 -22.57 5.03 2.20
CA ASN A 86 -23.51 4.06 2.76
C ASN A 86 -23.20 3.86 4.22
N ALA A 87 -24.22 3.48 4.99
CA ALA A 87 -24.02 3.25 6.43
C ALA A 87 -23.01 2.14 6.69
N MET A 88 -22.79 1.27 5.70
CA MET A 88 -21.86 0.16 5.86
C MET A 88 -20.41 0.55 5.57
N GLN A 89 -20.18 1.81 5.22
CA GLN A 89 -18.83 2.22 4.82
C GLN A 89 -17.80 1.93 5.92
N GLY A 90 -18.13 2.27 7.15
CA GLY A 90 -17.20 2.05 8.24
C GLY A 90 -16.93 0.58 8.50
N MET A 91 -17.96 -0.24 8.39
CA MET A 91 -17.79 -1.67 8.57
C MET A 91 -16.91 -2.27 7.50
N MET A 92 -17.12 -1.83 6.24
CA MET A 92 -16.29 -2.32 5.15
C MET A 92 -14.83 -1.93 5.34
N GLY A 93 -14.60 -0.69 5.79
CA GLY A 93 -13.24 -0.23 6.03
C GLY A 93 -12.54 -1.08 7.08
N SER A 94 -13.22 -1.35 8.19
CA SER A 94 -12.65 -2.18 9.23
C SER A 94 -12.41 -3.61 8.75
N TYR A 95 -13.34 -4.14 7.97
CA TYR A 95 -13.20 -5.47 7.43
C TYR A 95 -11.99 -5.58 6.50
N LEU A 96 -11.83 -4.60 5.64
CA LEU A 96 -10.69 -4.59 4.71
C LEU A 96 -9.38 -4.50 5.47
N GLU A 97 -9.33 -3.63 6.46
CA GLU A 97 -8.11 -3.44 7.23
C GLU A 97 -7.70 -4.74 7.92
N LYS A 98 -8.68 -5.42 8.51
CA LYS A 98 -8.41 -6.67 9.19
C LYS A 98 -7.96 -7.75 8.22
N ASN A 99 -8.59 -7.82 7.07
CA ASN A 99 -8.24 -8.84 6.09
C ASN A 99 -6.88 -8.60 5.48
N ILE A 100 -6.53 -7.35 5.25
CA ILE A 100 -5.21 -7.03 4.75
C ILE A 100 -4.15 -7.44 5.77
N GLN A 101 -4.40 -7.15 7.04
CA GLN A 101 -3.45 -7.53 8.07
C GLN A 101 -3.28 -9.03 8.15
N THR A 102 -4.38 -9.76 8.07
CA THR A 102 -4.33 -11.22 8.09
C THR A 102 -3.53 -11.74 6.90
N PHE A 103 -3.77 -11.18 5.73
CA PHE A 103 -3.08 -11.61 4.53
C PHE A 103 -1.57 -11.36 4.64
N VAL A 104 -1.20 -10.21 5.20
CA VAL A 104 0.21 -9.88 5.38
C VAL A 104 0.86 -10.87 6.33
N GLU A 105 0.16 -11.26 7.39
CA GLU A 105 0.71 -12.24 8.33
C GLU A 105 0.89 -13.60 7.68
N ILE A 106 -0.07 -14.00 6.86
CA ILE A 106 0.04 -15.26 6.16
C ILE A 106 1.22 -15.22 5.19
N GLN A 107 1.36 -14.13 4.47
CA GLN A 107 2.45 -13.97 3.52
C GLN A 107 3.80 -14.06 4.23
N LYS A 108 3.89 -13.43 5.39
CA LYS A 108 5.12 -13.45 6.15
C LYS A 108 5.48 -14.85 6.58
N LYS A 109 4.49 -15.61 7.05
CA LYS A 109 4.74 -16.99 7.46
C LYS A 109 5.18 -17.84 6.29
N LEU A 110 4.55 -17.65 5.15
CA LEU A 110 4.93 -18.43 3.96
C LEU A 110 6.34 -18.10 3.54
N GLN A 111 6.72 -16.83 3.60
CA GLN A 111 8.07 -16.44 3.25
C GLN A 111 9.09 -17.04 4.21
N GLU A 112 8.76 -17.05 5.49
CA GLU A 112 9.67 -17.64 6.48
C GLU A 112 9.84 -19.13 6.22
N GLN A 113 8.76 -19.82 5.93
CA GLN A 113 8.85 -21.25 5.66
C GLN A 113 9.58 -21.51 4.36
N SER A 114 9.28 -20.74 3.34
CA SER A 114 9.95 -20.91 2.06
C SER A 114 11.43 -20.60 2.18
N GLY A 115 11.75 -19.54 2.91
CA GLY A 115 13.15 -19.19 3.11
C GLY A 115 13.90 -20.27 3.85
N ALA A 116 13.25 -20.88 4.84
CA ALA A 116 13.90 -21.94 5.59
C ALA A 116 14.08 -23.19 4.73
N ILE A 117 13.11 -23.47 3.87
CA ILE A 117 13.14 -24.71 3.08
C ILE A 117 13.92 -24.52 1.79
N TYR A 118 13.70 -23.41 1.12
CA TYR A 118 14.26 -23.23 -0.20
C TYR A 118 15.36 -22.18 -0.27
N GLY A 119 15.72 -21.62 0.86
CA GLY A 119 16.78 -20.63 0.85
C GLY A 119 16.41 -19.37 0.11
N GLY A 120 15.19 -18.92 0.25
CA GLY A 120 14.77 -17.70 -0.42
C GLY A 120 14.09 -17.93 -1.75
N ALA A 121 13.59 -19.13 -1.97
CA ALA A 121 12.89 -19.43 -3.20
C ALA A 121 11.68 -18.52 -3.35
N PRO A 122 11.23 -18.32 -4.59
CA PRO A 122 10.10 -17.43 -4.81
C PRO A 122 8.84 -17.91 -4.13
N ILE A 123 7.93 -16.96 -3.99
CA ILE A 123 6.63 -17.24 -3.41
C ILE A 123 5.91 -18.26 -4.29
N PRO A 124 5.09 -19.12 -3.68
CA PRO A 124 4.32 -20.09 -4.45
C PRO A 124 3.50 -19.43 -5.54
N ASN A 125 3.31 -20.15 -6.63
CA ASN A 125 2.56 -19.62 -7.74
C ASN A 125 1.06 -19.64 -7.45
N ALA A 126 0.27 -19.24 -8.44
CA ALA A 126 -1.17 -19.15 -8.26
C ALA A 126 -1.79 -20.51 -7.91
N ASP A 127 -1.24 -21.57 -8.46
CA ASP A 127 -1.78 -22.90 -8.17
C ASP A 127 -1.59 -23.25 -6.70
N SER A 128 -0.42 -22.96 -6.17
CA SER A 128 -0.16 -23.21 -4.75
C SER A 128 -1.10 -22.40 -3.88
N TRP A 129 -1.34 -21.16 -4.26
CA TRP A 129 -2.26 -20.31 -3.51
C TRP A 129 -3.68 -20.87 -3.57
N GLY A 130 -4.08 -21.38 -4.73
CA GLY A 130 -5.40 -21.96 -4.87
C GLY A 130 -5.58 -23.14 -3.95
N GLU A 131 -4.58 -24.00 -3.89
CA GLU A 131 -4.64 -25.14 -2.98
C GLU A 131 -4.68 -24.70 -1.54
N PHE A 132 -3.87 -23.71 -1.19
CA PHE A 132 -3.85 -23.21 0.16
C PHE A 132 -5.22 -22.70 0.57
N LEU A 133 -5.87 -21.94 -0.30
CA LEU A 133 -7.18 -21.40 0.00
C LEU A 133 -8.24 -22.47 0.08
N LYS A 134 -8.12 -23.53 -0.71
CA LYS A 134 -9.07 -24.61 -0.66
C LYS A 134 -9.03 -25.37 0.64
N MET A 135 -7.89 -25.37 1.28
CA MET A 135 -7.75 -26.09 2.54
C MET A 135 -8.39 -25.35 3.71
N GLN A 136 -8.86 -24.17 3.48
CA GLN A 136 -9.55 -23.41 4.53
C GLN A 136 -11.05 -23.76 4.61
#